data_9a698089fe412872a2aa0c1fe251ae97
#
_entry.id   9a698089fe412872a2aa0c1fe251ae97
#
_cell.length_a   1.000
_cell.length_b   1.000
_cell.length_c   1.000
_cell.angle_alpha   90.00
_cell.angle_beta   90.00
_cell.angle_gamma   90.00
#
_symmetry.space_group_name_H-M   'P 1'
#
loop_
_entity.id
_entity.type
_entity.pdbx_description
1 polymer ?
#
loop_
_entity_poly.entity_id
_entity_poly.type
_entity_poly.pdbx_seq_one_letter_code
_entity_poly.pdbx_strand_id
1 'polypeptide(L)' 'MTKYIVRVGEQIIKECESYLEAEAHAEFLINMGDEDMIEIEEIRG' A
#
# COMPACT_ATOMS: atom_id res chain seq x y z
N MET A 1 2.00 -15.02 9.81
CA MET A 1 2.15 -13.58 9.91
C MET A 1 1.57 -12.90 8.68
N THR A 2 0.99 -11.74 8.89
CA THR A 2 0.32 -11.03 7.81
C THR A 2 1.11 -9.79 7.42
N LYS A 3 1.22 -9.57 6.13
CA LYS A 3 1.84 -8.36 5.59
C LYS A 3 0.85 -7.64 4.72
N TYR A 4 1.07 -6.35 4.58
CA TYR A 4 0.26 -5.54 3.67
C TYR A 4 1.20 -4.84 2.71
N ILE A 5 0.87 -4.93 1.43
CA ILE A 5 1.71 -4.36 0.38
C ILE A 5 0.94 -3.23 -0.29
N VAL A 6 1.57 -2.06 -0.35
CA VAL A 6 1.02 -0.93 -1.08
C VAL A 6 1.60 -1.00 -2.49
N ARG A 7 0.72 -1.12 -3.47
CA ARG A 7 1.13 -1.30 -4.85
C ARG A 7 0.49 -0.23 -5.74
N VAL A 8 1.28 0.29 -6.65
CA VAL A 8 0.79 1.22 -7.66
C VAL A 8 0.94 0.55 -9.01
N GLY A 9 -0.18 0.19 -9.61
CA GLY A 9 -0.16 -0.58 -10.83
C GLY A 9 0.49 -1.93 -10.58
N GLU A 10 1.59 -2.19 -11.25
CA GLU A 10 2.32 -3.44 -11.10
C GLU A 10 3.54 -3.32 -10.20
N GLN A 11 3.76 -2.14 -9.65
CA GLN A 11 4.96 -1.89 -8.87
C GLN A 11 4.67 -1.86 -7.38
N ILE A 12 5.44 -2.63 -6.62
CA ILE A 12 5.33 -2.64 -5.17
C ILE A 12 6.09 -1.44 -4.63
N ILE A 13 5.39 -0.60 -3.89
CA ILE A 13 5.97 0.62 -3.36
C ILE A 13 6.47 0.42 -1.93
N LYS A 14 5.69 -0.32 -1.14
CA LYS A 14 6.00 -0.45 0.28
C LYS A 14 5.42 -1.73 0.85
N GLU A 15 6.15 -2.34 1.79
CA GLU A 15 5.64 -3.46 2.57
C GLU A 15 5.40 -2.95 3.99
N CYS A 16 4.24 -3.26 4.53
CA CYS A 16 3.85 -2.81 5.85
C CYS A 16 3.40 -3.99 6.70
N GLU A 17 3.53 -3.87 8.01
CA GLU A 17 3.14 -4.94 8.91
C GLU A 17 1.70 -4.80 9.40
N SER A 18 1.08 -3.67 9.19
CA SER A 18 -0.32 -3.46 9.56
C SER A 18 -1.06 -2.75 8.45
N TYR A 19 -2.37 -3.00 8.41
CA TYR A 19 -3.23 -2.36 7.43
C TYR A 19 -3.25 -0.84 7.61
N LEU A 20 -3.27 -0.41 8.85
CA LEU A 20 -3.30 1.01 9.17
C LEU A 20 -2.08 1.74 8.61
N GLU A 21 -0.94 1.09 8.71
CA GLU A 21 0.31 1.63 8.17
C GLU A 21 0.25 1.72 6.65
N ALA A 22 -0.26 0.67 6.02
CA ALA A 22 -0.40 0.64 4.57
C ALA A 22 -1.37 1.72 4.10
N GLU A 23 -2.47 1.88 4.84
CA GLU A 23 -3.47 2.87 4.50
C GLU A 23 -2.91 4.29 4.59
N ALA A 24 -2.14 4.54 5.63
CA ALA A 24 -1.51 5.86 5.80
C ALA A 24 -0.55 6.16 4.65
N HIS A 25 0.17 5.15 4.22
CA HIS A 25 1.10 5.31 3.12
C HIS A 25 0.38 5.56 1.79
N ALA A 26 -0.72 4.84 1.58
CA ALA A 26 -1.52 5.03 0.38
C ALA A 26 -2.10 6.45 0.34
N GLU A 27 -2.55 6.93 1.49
CA GLU A 27 -3.09 8.27 1.59
C GLU A 27 -2.03 9.33 1.28
N PHE A 28 -0.81 9.08 1.73
CA PHE A 28 0.31 9.96 1.44
C PHE A 28 0.52 10.06 -0.08
N LEU A 29 0.46 8.93 -0.77
CA LEU A 29 0.63 8.91 -2.21
C LEU A 29 -0.49 9.65 -2.93
N ILE A 30 -1.71 9.52 -2.44
CA ILE A 30 -2.85 10.23 -3.00
C ILE A 30 -2.65 11.73 -2.88
N ASN A 31 -2.17 12.17 -1.73
CA ASN A 31 -1.92 13.59 -1.49
C ASN A 31 -0.82 14.15 -2.38
N MET A 32 0.07 13.30 -2.83
CA MET A 32 1.13 13.73 -3.75
C MET A 32 0.70 13.74 -5.21
N GLY A 33 -0.53 13.31 -5.48
CA GLY A 33 -1.04 13.28 -6.83
C GLY A 33 -0.83 11.97 -7.56
N ASP A 34 -0.27 10.97 -6.89
CA ASP A 34 -0.04 9.66 -7.48
C ASP A 34 -1.17 8.71 -7.11
N GLU A 35 -2.38 9.10 -7.47
CA GLU A 35 -3.55 8.35 -7.04
C GLU A 35 -4.00 7.25 -7.98
N ASP A 36 -3.28 7.05 -9.07
CA ASP A 36 -3.67 6.05 -10.06
C ASP A 36 -3.34 4.65 -9.57
N MET A 37 -4.35 3.79 -9.58
CA MET A 37 -4.16 2.36 -9.37
C MET A 37 -3.46 1.98 -8.06
N ILE A 38 -3.71 2.74 -7.01
CA ILE A 38 -3.15 2.41 -5.70
C ILE A 38 -3.96 1.28 -5.08
N GLU A 39 -3.28 0.22 -4.69
CA GLU A 39 -3.92 -0.95 -4.08
C GLU A 39 -3.18 -1.37 -2.83
N ILE A 40 -3.94 -1.90 -1.88
CA ILE A 40 -3.36 -2.52 -0.68
C ILE A 40 -3.71 -3.99 -0.73
N GLU A 41 -2.69 -4.82 -0.72
CA GLU A 41 -2.87 -6.26 -0.80
C GLU A 41 -2.46 -6.92 0.50
N GLU A 42 -3.31 -7.80 1.01
CA GLU A 42 -3.02 -8.55 2.22
C GLU A 42 -2.36 -9.86 1.86
N ILE A 43 -1.19 -10.10 2.43
CA ILE A 43 -0.46 -11.34 2.22
C ILE A 43 -0.42 -12.08 3.55
N ARG A 44 -0.99 -13.26 3.59
CA ARG A 44 -0.97 -14.12 4.77
C ARG A 44 0.11 -15.16 4.61
N GLY A 45 0.98 -15.20 5.59
CA GLY A 45 2.08 -16.15 5.52
C GLY A 45 2.16 -17.05 6.72
#